data_59f42c294339a896ef1785a97d816eff
#
_entry.id   59f42c294339a896ef1785a97d816eff
#
_cell.length_a   1.000
_cell.length_b   1.000
_cell.length_c   1.000
_cell.angle_alpha   90.00
_cell.angle_beta   90.00
_cell.angle_gamma   90.00
#
_symmetry.space_group_name_H-M   'P 1'
#
loop_
_entity.id
_entity.type
_entity.pdbx_description
1 polymer ?
#
loop_
_entity_poly.entity_id
_entity_poly.type
_entity_poly.pdbx_seq_one_letter_code
_entity_poly.pdbx_strand_id
1 'polypeptide(L)'
;ESGDMLMIVKNNYYWMEEERKKIKERELSEERRVKSEETAFGGRRESQFNSLANHKVPSSKFKVQSKEVQSNELPAFLANGDRAKVMKVSRRIDLYGFHFATLLLKFPDYDNYELEATVLLDTLTSEAPALTHEQQEQLFRQIEEDYQDIPLKADRMKAIRQDQFFNALQVKFAYAVTCHKAQGGQWAHVYVDQGYMTDDMLTPDYIHWLYTAFTRATEKLYLVNWPEKQTVTS
;
A
#
# COMPACT_ATOMS: atom_id res chain seq x y z
N GLU A 1 -0.12 13.18 7.73
CA GLU A 1 -0.57 14.26 6.84
C GLU A 1 -0.29 13.91 5.37
N SER A 2 -0.77 14.74 4.43
CA SER A 2 -0.40 14.56 3.02
C SER A 2 1.10 14.83 2.85
N GLY A 3 1.79 13.93 2.12
CA GLY A 3 3.24 13.96 1.94
C GLY A 3 4.01 13.03 2.85
N ASP A 4 3.41 12.57 3.95
CA ASP A 4 4.06 11.63 4.86
C ASP A 4 4.42 10.31 4.18
N MET A 5 5.56 9.74 4.59
CA MET A 5 5.97 8.40 4.20
C MET A 5 5.59 7.41 5.28
N LEU A 6 4.85 6.40 4.88
CA LEU A 6 4.40 5.29 5.74
C LEU A 6 5.04 3.98 5.29
N MET A 7 5.18 3.06 6.22
CA MET A 7 5.60 1.68 5.98
C MET A 7 4.54 0.74 6.51
N ILE A 8 4.16 -0.23 5.71
CA ILE A 8 3.28 -1.33 6.11
C ILE A 8 4.02 -2.19 7.13
N VAL A 9 3.39 -2.50 8.26
CA VAL A 9 4.03 -3.30 9.32
C VAL A 9 3.44 -4.70 9.49
N LYS A 10 2.42 -5.03 8.69
CA LYS A 10 1.78 -6.34 8.66
C LYS A 10 1.32 -6.65 7.24
N ASN A 11 1.62 -7.86 6.74
CA ASN A 11 1.16 -8.31 5.43
C ASN A 11 -0.36 -8.16 5.30
N ASN A 12 -0.81 -7.60 4.18
CA ASN A 12 -2.22 -7.39 3.91
C ASN A 12 -2.57 -7.87 2.50
N TYR A 13 -3.46 -8.85 2.42
CA TYR A 13 -3.93 -9.45 1.16
C TYR A 13 -5.22 -8.79 0.68
N TYR A 14 -6.06 -8.33 1.61
CA TYR A 14 -7.41 -7.85 1.37
C TYR A 14 -7.46 -6.71 0.35
N TRP A 15 -6.67 -5.67 0.53
CA TRP A 15 -6.73 -4.48 -0.32
C TRP A 15 -6.35 -4.77 -1.78
N MET A 16 -5.39 -5.68 -2.01
CA MET A 16 -5.01 -6.08 -3.36
C MET A 16 -6.06 -6.99 -4.00
N GLU A 17 -6.75 -7.81 -3.23
CA GLU A 17 -7.88 -8.62 -3.73
C GLU A 17 -9.06 -7.73 -4.09
N GLU A 18 -9.41 -6.74 -3.28
CA GLU A 18 -10.48 -5.79 -3.56
C GLU A 18 -10.18 -4.95 -4.81
N GLU A 19 -8.95 -4.48 -4.97
CA GLU A 19 -8.58 -3.74 -6.18
C GLU A 19 -8.66 -4.60 -7.45
N ARG A 20 -8.22 -5.87 -7.39
CA ARG A 20 -8.40 -6.80 -8.51
C ARG A 20 -9.87 -7.03 -8.85
N LYS A 21 -10.75 -7.11 -7.85
CA LYS A 21 -12.20 -7.22 -8.09
C LYS A 21 -12.73 -5.97 -8.79
N LYS A 22 -12.38 -4.78 -8.31
CA LYS A 22 -12.79 -3.51 -8.92
C LYS A 22 -12.32 -3.37 -10.38
N ILE A 23 -11.07 -3.76 -10.68
CA ILE A 23 -10.54 -3.75 -12.05
C ILE A 23 -11.35 -4.68 -12.94
N LYS A 24 -11.56 -5.93 -12.52
CA LYS A 24 -12.36 -6.91 -13.28
C LYS A 24 -13.81 -6.45 -13.51
N GLU A 25 -14.43 -5.82 -12.53
CA GLU A 25 -15.78 -5.27 -12.67
C GLU A 25 -15.82 -4.13 -13.67
N ARG A 26 -14.80 -3.25 -13.68
CA ARG A 26 -14.67 -2.18 -14.69
C ARG A 26 -14.49 -2.76 -16.09
N GLU A 27 -13.56 -3.69 -16.28
CA GLU A 27 -13.32 -4.38 -17.55
C GLU A 27 -14.62 -5.01 -18.08
N LEU A 28 -15.36 -5.75 -17.23
CA LEU A 28 -16.61 -6.38 -17.60
C LEU A 28 -17.71 -5.36 -17.93
N SER A 29 -17.76 -4.23 -17.23
CA SER A 29 -18.73 -3.16 -17.50
C SER A 29 -18.44 -2.45 -18.84
N GLU A 30 -17.17 -2.26 -19.17
CA GLU A 30 -16.75 -1.70 -20.46
C GLU A 30 -17.03 -2.64 -21.62
N GLU A 31 -16.73 -3.95 -21.48
CA GLU A 31 -17.09 -4.94 -22.49
C GLU A 31 -18.61 -4.97 -22.75
N ARG A 32 -19.44 -4.87 -21.71
CA ARG A 32 -20.90 -4.81 -21.85
C ARG A 32 -21.34 -3.54 -22.57
N ARG A 33 -20.69 -2.39 -22.30
CA ARG A 33 -20.97 -1.12 -22.95
C ARG A 33 -20.62 -1.18 -24.44
N VAL A 34 -19.44 -1.67 -24.78
CA VAL A 34 -19.00 -1.84 -26.17
C VAL A 34 -19.94 -2.76 -26.94
N LYS A 35 -20.32 -3.91 -26.38
CA LYS A 35 -21.28 -4.83 -26.99
C LYS A 35 -22.67 -4.20 -27.20
N SER A 36 -23.13 -3.37 -26.25
CA SER A 36 -24.42 -2.68 -26.39
C SER A 36 -24.38 -1.60 -27.48
N GLU A 37 -23.24 -0.90 -27.63
CA GLU A 37 -23.04 0.09 -28.68
C GLU A 37 -22.95 -0.58 -30.07
N GLU A 38 -22.25 -1.73 -30.20
CA GLU A 38 -22.17 -2.52 -31.43
C GLU A 38 -23.57 -3.04 -31.85
N THR A 39 -24.36 -3.53 -30.92
CA THR A 39 -25.74 -3.99 -31.21
C THR A 39 -26.67 -2.84 -31.59
N ALA A 40 -26.52 -1.67 -30.99
CA ALA A 40 -27.30 -0.47 -31.33
C ALA A 40 -26.92 0.09 -32.72
N PHE A 41 -25.67 -0.06 -33.16
CA PHE A 41 -25.22 0.35 -34.49
C PHE A 41 -25.51 -0.69 -35.58
N GLY A 42 -25.50 -1.99 -35.25
CA GLY A 42 -25.80 -3.09 -36.18
C GLY A 42 -27.24 -3.08 -36.69
N GLY A 43 -28.19 -2.56 -35.89
CA GLY A 43 -29.61 -2.47 -36.27
C GLY A 43 -29.97 -1.34 -37.27
N ARG A 44 -29.03 -0.45 -37.63
CA ARG A 44 -29.27 0.69 -38.54
C ARG A 44 -28.58 0.60 -39.89
N ARG A 45 -27.89 -0.48 -40.23
CA ARG A 45 -27.03 -0.56 -41.42
C ARG A 45 -27.51 -1.42 -42.56
N GLU A 46 -28.75 -1.90 -42.60
CA GLU A 46 -29.23 -2.67 -43.77
C GLU A 46 -30.08 -1.86 -44.77
N SER A 47 -30.36 -0.57 -44.57
CA SER A 47 -31.23 0.15 -45.50
C SER A 47 -30.65 1.40 -46.21
N GLN A 48 -29.38 1.78 -45.99
CA GLN A 48 -28.83 3.03 -46.62
C GLN A 48 -27.34 3.03 -46.93
N PHE A 49 -26.78 1.95 -47.54
CA PHE A 49 -25.38 2.04 -48.01
C PHE A 49 -25.27 1.55 -49.47
N ASN A 50 -25.87 2.28 -50.40
CA ASN A 50 -25.48 2.24 -51.80
C ASN A 50 -25.48 3.66 -52.39
N SER A 51 -24.72 4.57 -51.83
CA SER A 51 -24.14 5.73 -52.58
C SER A 51 -23.29 6.54 -51.56
N LEU A 52 -22.06 6.67 -51.93
CA LEU A 52 -21.02 7.62 -51.49
C LEU A 52 -19.74 6.94 -50.96
N ALA A 53 -19.04 6.31 -51.90
CA ALA A 53 -17.60 6.13 -51.79
C ALA A 53 -16.92 7.50 -51.87
N ASN A 54 -15.88 7.68 -51.06
CA ASN A 54 -14.94 8.81 -50.98
C ASN A 54 -15.32 9.99 -50.07
N HIS A 55 -15.01 9.83 -48.77
CA HIS A 55 -14.39 10.91 -48.00
C HIS A 55 -13.69 10.29 -46.76
N LYS A 56 -12.33 10.36 -46.79
CA LYS A 56 -11.49 10.04 -45.63
C LYS A 56 -11.74 11.11 -44.53
N VAL A 57 -12.34 10.71 -43.44
CA VAL A 57 -12.37 11.52 -42.20
C VAL A 57 -11.16 11.11 -41.32
N PRO A 58 -10.29 12.04 -40.93
CA PRO A 58 -9.18 11.69 -40.03
C PRO A 58 -9.72 11.47 -38.64
N SER A 59 -9.56 10.26 -38.14
CA SER A 59 -9.81 9.91 -36.74
C SER A 59 -8.79 10.62 -35.84
N SER A 60 -9.21 11.74 -35.24
CA SER A 60 -8.45 12.37 -34.16
C SER A 60 -8.50 11.46 -32.93
N LYS A 61 -7.42 10.68 -32.76
CA LYS A 61 -7.17 9.91 -31.55
C LYS A 61 -6.82 10.87 -30.41
N PHE A 62 -7.79 11.28 -29.62
CA PHE A 62 -7.53 11.76 -28.26
C PHE A 62 -7.15 10.54 -27.41
N LYS A 63 -5.86 10.20 -27.37
CA LYS A 63 -5.31 9.31 -26.35
C LYS A 63 -5.17 10.11 -25.07
N VAL A 64 -6.14 10.00 -24.18
CA VAL A 64 -5.90 10.21 -22.76
C VAL A 64 -5.03 9.03 -22.32
N GLN A 65 -3.75 9.29 -22.10
CA GLN A 65 -2.82 8.31 -21.53
C GLN A 65 -3.04 8.25 -20.01
N SER A 66 -4.13 7.64 -19.56
CA SER A 66 -4.14 6.95 -18.29
C SER A 66 -3.53 5.57 -18.56
N LYS A 67 -2.36 5.27 -17.98
CA LYS A 67 -1.84 3.91 -17.92
C LYS A 67 -2.87 3.08 -17.15
N GLU A 68 -3.73 2.34 -17.85
CA GLU A 68 -4.57 1.33 -17.23
C GLU A 68 -3.65 0.23 -16.71
N VAL A 69 -3.53 0.14 -15.39
CA VAL A 69 -2.79 -0.94 -14.73
C VAL A 69 -3.60 -2.21 -14.93
N GLN A 70 -3.05 -3.18 -15.63
CA GLN A 70 -3.71 -4.47 -15.81
C GLN A 70 -3.71 -5.24 -14.49
N SER A 71 -4.76 -6.00 -14.22
CA SER A 71 -4.93 -6.76 -12.97
C SER A 71 -3.77 -7.71 -12.65
N ASN A 72 -3.00 -8.11 -13.66
CA ASN A 72 -1.84 -9.00 -13.54
C ASN A 72 -0.54 -8.29 -13.12
N GLU A 73 -0.49 -6.96 -13.14
CA GLU A 73 0.68 -6.16 -12.75
C GLU A 73 0.67 -5.79 -11.26
N LEU A 74 -0.46 -6.01 -10.57
CA LEU A 74 -0.58 -5.72 -9.15
C LEU A 74 0.13 -6.77 -8.29
N PRO A 75 0.80 -6.37 -7.19
CA PRO A 75 1.39 -7.30 -6.25
C PRO A 75 0.31 -8.21 -5.65
N ALA A 76 0.69 -9.43 -5.26
CA ALA A 76 -0.25 -10.38 -4.67
C ALA A 76 -0.87 -9.86 -3.36
N PHE A 77 -0.09 -9.13 -2.59
CA PHE A 77 -0.45 -8.52 -1.31
C PHE A 77 0.49 -7.34 -1.02
N LEU A 78 0.14 -6.52 -0.04
CA LEU A 78 1.04 -5.51 0.52
C LEU A 78 1.90 -6.20 1.59
N ALA A 79 3.21 -6.16 1.41
CA ALA A 79 4.16 -6.81 2.30
C ALA A 79 4.52 -5.94 3.51
N ASN A 80 4.89 -6.59 4.62
CA ASN A 80 5.55 -5.90 5.72
C ASN A 80 6.89 -5.33 5.21
N GLY A 81 7.05 -4.01 5.34
CA GLY A 81 8.21 -3.28 4.83
C GLY A 81 7.91 -2.42 3.59
N ASP A 82 6.80 -2.65 2.91
CA ASP A 82 6.39 -1.83 1.77
C ASP A 82 6.19 -0.38 2.20
N ARG A 83 6.67 0.54 1.36
CA ARG A 83 6.60 1.98 1.62
C ARG A 83 5.52 2.62 0.77
N ALA A 84 4.77 3.53 1.38
CA ALA A 84 3.74 4.29 0.72
C ALA A 84 3.82 5.77 1.08
N LYS A 85 3.61 6.65 0.11
CA LYS A 85 3.46 8.08 0.32
C LYS A 85 1.98 8.42 0.46
N VAL A 86 1.62 9.17 1.49
CA VAL A 86 0.27 9.69 1.67
C VAL A 86 0.03 10.81 0.66
N MET A 87 -0.85 10.58 -0.29
CA MET A 87 -1.24 11.59 -1.29
C MET A 87 -2.38 12.44 -0.77
N LYS A 88 -3.36 11.82 -0.12
CA LYS A 88 -4.55 12.50 0.41
C LYS A 88 -5.09 11.78 1.64
N VAL A 89 -5.58 12.57 2.60
CA VAL A 89 -6.40 12.09 3.71
C VAL A 89 -7.84 12.42 3.39
N SER A 90 -8.68 11.41 3.13
CA SER A 90 -10.06 11.60 2.68
C SER A 90 -11.02 11.69 3.88
N ARG A 91 -10.92 10.77 4.85
CA ARG A 91 -11.82 10.70 5.99
C ARG A 91 -11.08 10.17 7.21
N ARG A 92 -11.40 10.71 8.39
CA ARG A 92 -11.04 10.14 9.69
C ARG A 92 -12.27 9.59 10.38
N ILE A 93 -12.14 8.46 11.04
CA ILE A 93 -13.24 7.73 11.67
C ILE A 93 -12.74 7.18 13.01
N ASP A 94 -13.44 7.49 14.08
CA ASP A 94 -13.22 6.90 15.39
C ASP A 94 -14.29 5.82 15.60
N LEU A 95 -13.86 4.57 15.62
CA LEU A 95 -14.75 3.41 15.65
C LEU A 95 -14.09 2.26 16.40
N TYR A 96 -14.85 1.45 17.13
CA TYR A 96 -14.36 0.29 17.88
C TYR A 96 -13.28 0.61 18.92
N GLY A 97 -13.22 1.85 19.39
CA GLY A 97 -12.16 2.31 20.29
C GLY A 97 -10.80 2.53 19.61
N PHE A 98 -10.77 2.61 18.28
CA PHE A 98 -9.60 2.87 17.47
C PHE A 98 -9.83 4.05 16.52
N HIS A 99 -8.72 4.61 16.01
CA HIS A 99 -8.72 5.72 15.08
C HIS A 99 -8.34 5.22 13.70
N PHE A 100 -9.22 5.40 12.72
CA PHE A 100 -9.00 5.02 11.33
C PHE A 100 -8.94 6.26 10.44
N ALA A 101 -8.29 6.11 9.30
CA ALA A 101 -8.38 7.09 8.23
C ALA A 101 -8.43 6.40 6.86
N THR A 102 -9.24 6.93 5.95
CA THR A 102 -9.18 6.57 4.54
C THR A 102 -8.12 7.43 3.87
N LEU A 103 -7.08 6.81 3.36
CA LEU A 103 -5.93 7.46 2.73
C LEU A 103 -5.81 7.03 1.27
N LEU A 104 -5.49 7.99 0.41
CA LEU A 104 -4.93 7.70 -0.91
C LEU A 104 -3.41 7.53 -0.74
N LEU A 105 -2.93 6.33 -0.93
CA LEU A 105 -1.54 5.91 -0.78
C LEU A 105 -0.91 5.69 -2.15
N LYS A 106 0.32 6.15 -2.34
CA LYS A 106 1.11 5.92 -3.53
C LYS A 106 2.32 5.06 -3.17
N PHE A 107 2.48 3.95 -3.87
CA PHE A 107 3.55 2.96 -3.64
C PHE A 107 4.67 3.14 -4.67
N PRO A 108 5.80 3.77 -4.29
CA PRO A 108 6.91 4.01 -5.23
C PRO A 108 7.52 2.71 -5.77
N ASP A 109 7.55 1.66 -4.95
CA ASP A 109 8.15 0.37 -5.29
C ASP A 109 7.26 -0.47 -6.24
N TYR A 110 6.01 -0.03 -6.51
CA TYR A 110 5.04 -0.65 -7.42
C TYR A 110 4.65 0.33 -8.55
N ASP A 111 5.62 0.81 -9.31
CA ASP A 111 5.41 1.75 -10.43
C ASP A 111 4.56 2.99 -10.08
N ASN A 112 4.67 3.46 -8.83
CA ASN A 112 3.86 4.55 -8.29
C ASN A 112 2.35 4.25 -8.28
N TYR A 113 1.98 3.00 -8.11
CA TYR A 113 0.59 2.59 -8.00
C TYR A 113 -0.12 3.34 -6.87
N GLU A 114 -1.35 3.78 -7.12
CA GLU A 114 -2.17 4.51 -6.15
C GLU A 114 -3.32 3.63 -5.66
N LEU A 115 -3.46 3.54 -4.34
CA LEU A 115 -4.46 2.74 -3.64
C LEU A 115 -5.19 3.59 -2.62
N GLU A 116 -6.52 3.58 -2.65
CA GLU A 116 -7.33 4.10 -1.55
C GLU A 116 -7.64 2.98 -0.56
N ALA A 117 -7.16 3.14 0.68
CA ALA A 117 -7.29 2.13 1.72
C ALA A 117 -7.60 2.74 3.08
N THR A 118 -8.27 1.94 3.93
CA THR A 118 -8.44 2.26 5.35
C THR A 118 -7.18 1.90 6.12
N VAL A 119 -6.67 2.84 6.89
CA VAL A 119 -5.45 2.74 7.68
C VAL A 119 -5.78 2.91 9.14
N LEU A 120 -5.15 2.12 10.00
CA LEU A 120 -5.24 2.23 11.45
C LEU A 120 -4.18 3.21 11.97
N LEU A 121 -4.62 4.33 12.57
CA LEU A 121 -3.72 5.40 12.99
C LEU A 121 -3.03 5.11 14.33
N ASP A 122 -3.64 4.30 15.21
CA ASP A 122 -3.11 3.97 16.53
C ASP A 122 -1.73 3.30 16.45
N THR A 123 -1.45 2.60 15.37
CA THR A 123 -0.13 2.00 15.16
C THR A 123 0.98 3.01 14.90
N LEU A 124 0.66 4.24 14.46
CA LEU A 124 1.67 5.28 14.21
C LEU A 124 2.37 5.75 15.49
N THR A 125 1.62 5.85 16.59
CA THR A 125 2.09 6.37 17.89
C THR A 125 2.46 5.27 18.89
N SER A 126 2.03 4.02 18.64
CA SER A 126 2.33 2.88 19.50
C SER A 126 3.83 2.54 19.45
N GLU A 127 4.42 2.14 20.59
CA GLU A 127 5.77 1.58 20.63
C GLU A 127 5.84 0.18 20.02
N ALA A 128 4.75 -0.59 20.10
CA ALA A 128 4.67 -1.91 19.50
C ALA A 128 4.78 -1.84 17.97
N PRO A 129 5.40 -2.83 17.32
CA PRO A 129 5.58 -2.84 15.87
C PRO A 129 4.26 -2.90 15.09
N ALA A 130 3.22 -3.49 15.66
CA ALA A 130 1.86 -3.61 15.14
C ALA A 130 0.87 -3.63 16.31
N LEU A 131 -0.43 -3.82 16.08
CA LEU A 131 -1.38 -4.06 17.16
C LEU A 131 -0.95 -5.26 18.01
N THR A 132 -1.05 -5.12 19.34
CA THR A 132 -0.86 -6.24 20.25
C THR A 132 -1.97 -7.28 20.08
N HIS A 133 -1.74 -8.49 20.60
CA HIS A 133 -2.76 -9.55 20.54
C HIS A 133 -4.08 -9.10 21.20
N GLU A 134 -4.00 -8.44 22.35
CA GLU A 134 -5.15 -7.93 23.10
C GLU A 134 -5.93 -6.89 22.28
N GLN A 135 -5.23 -5.95 21.64
CA GLN A 135 -5.85 -4.95 20.77
C GLN A 135 -6.49 -5.59 19.52
N GLN A 136 -5.87 -6.60 18.94
CA GLN A 136 -6.43 -7.33 17.80
C GLN A 136 -7.71 -8.09 18.22
N GLU A 137 -7.71 -8.70 19.39
CA GLU A 137 -8.86 -9.40 19.93
C GLU A 137 -10.00 -8.42 20.28
N GLN A 138 -9.67 -7.26 20.86
CA GLN A 138 -10.63 -6.20 21.10
C GLN A 138 -11.29 -5.73 19.81
N LEU A 139 -10.50 -5.40 18.80
CA LEU A 139 -11.00 -4.98 17.49
C LEU A 139 -11.89 -6.04 16.86
N PHE A 140 -11.47 -7.30 16.90
CA PHE A 140 -12.26 -8.42 16.39
C PHE A 140 -13.61 -8.53 17.08
N ARG A 141 -13.66 -8.48 18.41
CA ARG A 141 -14.91 -8.58 19.18
C ARG A 141 -15.88 -7.44 18.86
N GLN A 142 -15.35 -6.21 18.77
CA GLN A 142 -16.17 -5.05 18.45
C GLN A 142 -16.75 -5.13 17.03
N ILE A 143 -15.96 -5.57 16.06
CA ILE A 143 -16.47 -5.80 14.70
C ILE A 143 -17.46 -6.97 14.66
N GLU A 144 -17.22 -8.05 15.42
CA GLU A 144 -18.13 -9.19 15.50
C GLU A 144 -19.52 -8.80 15.99
N GLU A 145 -19.63 -7.78 16.86
CA GLU A 145 -20.91 -7.24 17.32
C GLU A 145 -21.76 -6.70 16.18
N ASP A 146 -21.18 -6.04 15.19
CA ASP A 146 -21.90 -5.50 14.02
C ASP A 146 -22.44 -6.59 13.09
N TYR A 147 -21.91 -7.81 13.16
CA TYR A 147 -22.31 -8.94 12.33
C TYR A 147 -23.13 -9.99 13.08
N GLN A 148 -23.68 -9.68 14.27
CA GLN A 148 -24.48 -10.62 15.07
C GLN A 148 -25.78 -11.06 14.37
N ASP A 149 -26.31 -10.25 13.48
CA ASP A 149 -27.51 -10.56 12.70
C ASP A 149 -27.32 -11.73 11.72
N ILE A 150 -26.07 -12.12 11.45
CA ILE A 150 -25.74 -13.28 10.61
C ILE A 150 -25.77 -14.54 11.50
N PRO A 151 -26.79 -15.43 11.33
CA PRO A 151 -27.00 -16.54 12.27
C PRO A 151 -25.93 -17.63 12.16
N LEU A 152 -25.40 -17.88 10.96
CA LEU A 152 -24.37 -18.89 10.71
C LEU A 152 -22.98 -18.33 11.04
N LYS A 153 -22.31 -18.94 12.02
CA LYS A 153 -20.94 -18.53 12.44
C LYS A 153 -19.94 -18.50 11.28
N ALA A 154 -20.05 -19.45 10.34
CA ALA A 154 -19.15 -19.51 9.18
C ALA A 154 -19.33 -18.30 8.26
N ASP A 155 -20.58 -17.88 8.00
CA ASP A 155 -20.91 -16.74 7.15
C ASP A 155 -20.53 -15.42 7.85
N ARG A 156 -20.77 -15.33 9.17
CA ARG A 156 -20.33 -14.19 9.99
C ARG A 156 -18.81 -14.03 9.92
N MET A 157 -18.04 -15.10 10.12
CA MET A 157 -16.57 -15.07 10.01
C MET A 157 -16.12 -14.68 8.60
N LYS A 158 -16.85 -15.08 7.56
CA LYS A 158 -16.54 -14.67 6.20
C LYS A 158 -16.80 -13.17 5.99
N ALA A 159 -17.91 -12.65 6.51
CA ALA A 159 -18.23 -11.22 6.46
C ALA A 159 -17.18 -10.37 7.20
N ILE A 160 -16.77 -10.76 8.42
CA ILE A 160 -15.73 -10.08 9.19
C ILE A 160 -14.41 -10.05 8.43
N ARG A 161 -14.01 -11.16 7.78
CA ARG A 161 -12.78 -11.21 6.96
C ARG A 161 -12.83 -10.30 5.73
N GLN A 162 -14.02 -9.88 5.31
CA GLN A 162 -14.22 -8.94 4.20
C GLN A 162 -14.49 -7.51 4.68
N ASP A 163 -14.45 -7.27 5.99
CA ASP A 163 -14.64 -5.96 6.56
C ASP A 163 -13.38 -5.07 6.39
N GLN A 164 -13.58 -3.82 5.98
CA GLN A 164 -12.49 -2.88 5.72
C GLN A 164 -11.73 -2.44 6.99
N PHE A 165 -12.40 -2.40 8.15
CA PHE A 165 -11.78 -2.00 9.41
C PHE A 165 -11.00 -3.16 10.03
N PHE A 166 -11.52 -4.40 9.88
CA PHE A 166 -10.78 -5.60 10.24
C PHE A 166 -9.48 -5.73 9.44
N ASN A 167 -9.51 -5.34 8.18
CA ASN A 167 -8.39 -5.36 7.25
C ASN A 167 -7.67 -4.02 7.12
N ALA A 168 -7.90 -3.07 8.04
CA ALA A 168 -7.22 -1.79 8.02
C ALA A 168 -5.70 -1.98 8.02
N LEU A 169 -5.01 -1.19 7.18
CA LEU A 169 -3.56 -1.24 7.08
C LEU A 169 -2.93 -0.78 8.38
N GLN A 170 -2.07 -1.60 8.94
CA GLN A 170 -1.24 -1.24 10.09
C GLN A 170 0.05 -0.64 9.57
N VAL A 171 0.35 0.58 10.00
CA VAL A 171 1.44 1.38 9.43
C VAL A 171 2.28 2.06 10.49
N LYS A 172 3.52 2.37 10.16
CA LYS A 172 4.44 3.24 10.90
C LYS A 172 4.94 4.35 9.98
N PHE A 173 5.46 5.41 10.55
CA PHE A 173 6.21 6.38 9.75
C PHE A 173 7.46 5.74 9.16
N ALA A 174 7.75 6.04 7.89
CA ALA A 174 8.87 5.47 7.12
C ALA A 174 10.01 6.47 6.90
N TYR A 175 10.17 7.44 7.79
CA TYR A 175 11.27 8.41 7.73
C TYR A 175 12.62 7.81 8.11
N ALA A 176 12.58 6.77 8.95
CA ALA A 176 13.73 5.96 9.30
C ALA A 176 13.28 4.51 9.49
N VAL A 177 14.22 3.58 9.25
CA VAL A 177 13.99 2.15 9.43
C VAL A 177 15.10 1.57 10.30
N THR A 178 14.78 0.53 11.06
CA THR A 178 15.82 -0.19 11.81
C THR A 178 16.75 -0.93 10.84
N CYS A 179 18.00 -1.12 11.24
CA CYS A 179 18.99 -1.86 10.46
C CYS A 179 18.47 -3.23 10.01
N HIS A 180 17.77 -3.97 10.87
CA HIS A 180 17.18 -5.27 10.55
C HIS A 180 16.16 -5.20 9.42
N LYS A 181 15.32 -4.15 9.40
CA LYS A 181 14.34 -3.94 8.33
C LYS A 181 14.96 -3.46 7.02
N ALA A 182 16.18 -2.91 7.08
CA ALA A 182 16.96 -2.52 5.91
C ALA A 182 17.71 -3.69 5.25
N GLN A 183 17.68 -4.90 5.84
CA GLN A 183 18.34 -6.07 5.26
C GLN A 183 17.76 -6.39 3.87
N GLY A 184 18.64 -6.68 2.92
CA GLY A 184 18.26 -6.95 1.52
C GLY A 184 18.11 -5.72 0.64
N GLY A 185 17.87 -4.51 1.22
CA GLY A 185 17.83 -3.25 0.48
C GLY A 185 19.22 -2.63 0.30
N GLN A 186 19.40 -1.82 -0.75
CA GLN A 186 20.57 -0.98 -0.98
C GLN A 186 20.13 0.38 -1.51
N TRP A 187 20.84 1.44 -1.11
CA TRP A 187 20.53 2.81 -1.50
C TRP A 187 21.82 3.57 -1.82
N ALA A 188 21.74 4.50 -2.76
CA ALA A 188 22.89 5.32 -3.14
C ALA A 188 23.48 6.08 -1.92
N HIS A 189 22.60 6.65 -1.10
CA HIS A 189 22.98 7.45 0.07
C HIS A 189 22.30 6.88 1.31
N VAL A 190 23.09 6.56 2.35
CA VAL A 190 22.57 6.00 3.61
C VAL A 190 23.07 6.84 4.78
N TYR A 191 22.16 7.23 5.64
CA TYR A 191 22.42 7.88 6.92
C TYR A 191 22.24 6.84 8.02
N VAL A 192 23.30 6.54 8.76
CA VAL A 192 23.27 5.59 9.88
C VAL A 192 23.36 6.36 11.18
N ASP A 193 22.28 6.33 11.97
CA ASP A 193 22.27 6.85 13.32
C ASP A 193 22.56 5.71 14.30
N GLN A 194 23.65 5.83 15.04
CA GLN A 194 24.05 4.85 16.04
C GLN A 194 23.14 4.89 17.27
N GLY A 195 22.50 6.04 17.53
CA GLY A 195 21.71 6.28 18.73
C GLY A 195 22.58 6.34 19.99
N TYR A 196 21.96 6.06 21.13
CA TYR A 196 22.66 5.98 22.41
C TYR A 196 23.40 4.65 22.54
N MET A 197 24.74 4.72 22.67
CA MET A 197 25.63 3.56 22.84
C MET A 197 26.56 3.76 24.05
N THR A 198 26.69 2.72 24.85
CA THR A 198 27.65 2.61 25.92
C THR A 198 28.76 1.62 25.54
N ASP A 199 29.90 1.67 26.21
CA ASP A 199 31.03 0.76 25.93
C ASP A 199 30.64 -0.71 26.13
N ASP A 200 29.71 -1.02 27.04
CA ASP A 200 29.20 -2.39 27.30
C ASP A 200 28.36 -2.95 26.15
N MET A 201 27.83 -2.09 25.27
CA MET A 201 27.05 -2.50 24.09
C MET A 201 27.94 -2.83 22.88
N LEU A 202 29.24 -2.63 22.97
CA LEU A 202 30.23 -2.98 21.94
C LEU A 202 30.52 -4.49 21.92
N THR A 203 29.48 -5.28 21.63
CA THR A 203 29.51 -6.73 21.55
C THR A 203 29.82 -7.21 20.13
N PRO A 204 30.08 -8.51 19.90
CA PRO A 204 30.17 -9.07 18.54
C PRO A 204 28.92 -8.79 17.70
N ASP A 205 27.72 -8.76 18.29
CA ASP A 205 26.48 -8.44 17.58
C ASP A 205 26.45 -7.01 17.06
N TYR A 206 27.13 -6.08 17.76
CA TYR A 206 27.30 -4.73 17.27
C TYR A 206 28.13 -4.69 15.97
N ILE A 207 29.14 -5.51 15.84
CA ILE A 207 29.92 -5.63 14.59
C ILE A 207 29.05 -6.14 13.44
N HIS A 208 28.19 -7.11 13.70
CA HIS A 208 27.23 -7.62 12.70
C HIS A 208 26.22 -6.53 12.32
N TRP A 209 25.76 -5.74 13.30
CA TRP A 209 24.89 -4.59 13.05
C TRP A 209 25.59 -3.54 12.17
N LEU A 210 26.82 -3.17 12.48
CA LEU A 210 27.64 -2.23 11.69
C LEU A 210 27.79 -2.73 10.25
N TYR A 211 28.20 -3.98 10.08
CA TYR A 211 28.34 -4.57 8.76
C TYR A 211 27.02 -4.48 7.97
N THR A 212 25.91 -4.85 8.59
CA THR A 212 24.60 -4.78 7.96
C THR A 212 24.25 -3.34 7.59
N ALA A 213 24.45 -2.38 8.47
CA ALA A 213 24.10 -0.98 8.23
C ALA A 213 24.96 -0.36 7.12
N PHE A 214 26.30 -0.58 7.16
CA PHE A 214 27.24 0.05 6.23
C PHE A 214 27.14 -0.50 4.82
N THR A 215 26.87 -1.80 4.68
CA THR A 215 26.71 -2.45 3.37
C THR A 215 25.41 -2.09 2.67
N ARG A 216 24.57 -1.24 3.27
CA ARG A 216 23.36 -0.71 2.62
C ARG A 216 23.66 0.42 1.65
N ALA A 217 24.75 1.16 1.85
CA ALA A 217 25.14 2.25 0.97
C ALA A 217 25.88 1.73 -0.27
N THR A 218 25.47 2.18 -1.46
CA THR A 218 26.16 1.88 -2.73
C THR A 218 27.08 3.02 -3.19
N GLU A 219 26.83 4.26 -2.73
CA GLU A 219 27.65 5.42 -3.12
C GLU A 219 28.20 6.16 -1.90
N LYS A 220 27.33 6.60 -0.97
CA LYS A 220 27.74 7.42 0.17
C LYS A 220 27.10 6.94 1.48
N LEU A 221 27.93 6.86 2.51
CA LEU A 221 27.53 6.56 3.87
C LEU A 221 27.76 7.80 4.74
N TYR A 222 26.75 8.19 5.50
CA TYR A 222 26.80 9.27 6.46
C TYR A 222 26.56 8.73 7.87
N LEU A 223 27.47 9.04 8.78
CA LEU A 223 27.36 8.63 10.18
C LEU A 223 26.77 9.78 10.98
N VAL A 224 25.70 9.51 11.70
CA VAL A 224 24.96 10.48 12.51
C VAL A 224 25.12 10.11 13.98
N ASN A 225 25.36 11.09 14.85
CA ASN A 225 25.57 10.88 16.29
C ASN A 225 26.69 9.86 16.61
N TRP A 226 27.73 9.86 15.79
CA TRP A 226 28.84 8.90 15.95
C TRP A 226 29.86 9.38 16.98
N PRO A 227 30.28 8.53 17.95
CA PRO A 227 31.27 8.90 18.93
C PRO A 227 32.64 9.16 18.27
N GLU A 228 33.32 10.27 18.63
CA GLU A 228 34.66 10.59 18.10
C GLU A 228 35.66 9.47 18.31
N LYS A 229 35.55 8.73 19.42
CA LYS A 229 36.42 7.58 19.74
C LYS A 229 36.37 6.45 18.70
N GLN A 230 35.31 6.37 17.92
CA GLN A 230 35.10 5.34 16.90
C GLN A 230 35.36 5.86 15.48
N THR A 231 35.73 7.14 15.34
CA THR A 231 36.06 7.76 14.07
C THR A 231 37.57 8.03 14.05
N VAL A 232 38.26 7.53 13.02
CA VAL A 232 39.65 7.89 12.78
C VAL A 232 39.65 9.17 11.95
N THR A 233 40.00 10.30 12.55
CA THR A 233 40.32 11.54 11.80
C THR A 233 41.70 11.36 11.17
N SER A 234 41.75 11.23 9.86
CA SER A 234 42.99 11.31 9.08
C SER A 234 43.43 12.74 8.90
#